data_7013711b173ddc9704d7161643a26c71
#
_entry.id   7013711b173ddc9704d7161643a26c71
#
_cell.length_a   1.000
_cell.length_b   1.000
_cell.length_c   1.000
_cell.angle_alpha   90.00
_cell.angle_beta   90.00
_cell.angle_gamma   90.00
#
_symmetry.space_group_name_H-M   'P 1'
#
loop_
_entity.id
_entity.type
_entity.pdbx_description
1 polymer ?
#
loop_
_entity_poly.entity_id
_entity_poly.type
_entity_poly.pdbx_seq_one_letter_code
_entity_poly.pdbx_strand_id
1 'polypeptide(L)'
;MAAWVKGGATDAEAAVEAAAALLASARNAVLAGLCAELSAVRAAYHLADAIGASVDPVAGPGLYAELGPLSRTGAMTTTPAEAVGRADAVLIVGNAPWDRAIVQEIASAPPCRGRAVGAQRTILSLGGPRNGATRHVAYPADAGGLAVSVAHLRAFLKGNLAGETAYADLAKRLAAAQFGVVLYDPAEIGELGVEMLQGLIKDLNEATRFFGLSLADPFQGRAILQLAAWTTGQAPRVGFGRHVPEHDPWRFDSARQIAAGEADAALWLASLPAPRPDWLGTLPSVAIVGVGSPEASGDVADVVFAVGVPGESAGGTLWDERRAAIAYAPAAGQTAELSAAGILTAIHERLTQKKAAAC
;
A
#
# COMPACT_ATOMS: atom_id res chain seq x y z
N MET A 1 1.07 -11.42 28.87
CA MET A 1 0.26 -10.20 28.99
C MET A 1 0.29 -9.51 27.64
N ALA A 2 -0.87 -9.11 27.14
CA ALA A 2 -1.00 -8.61 25.77
C ALA A 2 -1.70 -7.23 25.71
N ALA A 3 -1.89 -6.56 26.88
CA ALA A 3 -2.51 -5.23 26.93
C ALA A 3 -1.93 -4.35 28.05
N TRP A 4 -1.89 -3.04 27.80
CA TRP A 4 -1.39 -2.01 28.71
C TRP A 4 -2.28 -0.77 28.68
N VAL A 5 -2.41 -0.11 29.82
CA VAL A 5 -3.04 1.20 29.97
C VAL A 5 -2.09 2.12 30.70
N LYS A 6 -1.71 3.24 30.08
CA LYS A 6 -0.75 4.23 30.63
C LYS A 6 0.54 3.59 31.14
N GLY A 7 1.10 2.67 30.36
CA GLY A 7 2.32 1.94 30.71
C GLY A 7 2.12 0.75 31.65
N GLY A 8 1.01 0.65 32.34
CA GLY A 8 0.69 -0.45 33.28
C GLY A 8 0.05 -1.64 32.52
N ALA A 9 0.61 -2.84 32.72
CA ALA A 9 0.03 -4.07 32.18
C ALA A 9 -1.35 -4.36 32.81
N THR A 10 -2.32 -4.76 32.00
CA THR A 10 -3.70 -5.03 32.42
C THR A 10 -4.31 -6.19 31.63
N ASP A 11 -5.53 -6.60 31.98
CA ASP A 11 -6.30 -7.51 31.16
C ASP A 11 -6.91 -6.82 29.92
N ALA A 12 -7.32 -7.63 28.97
CA ALA A 12 -7.83 -7.12 27.69
C ALA A 12 -9.17 -6.37 27.86
N GLU A 13 -10.01 -6.77 28.81
CA GLU A 13 -11.32 -6.13 29.04
C GLU A 13 -11.16 -4.72 29.60
N ALA A 14 -10.30 -4.54 30.61
CA ALA A 14 -9.98 -3.22 31.15
C ALA A 14 -9.32 -2.30 30.12
N ALA A 15 -8.45 -2.85 29.25
CA ALA A 15 -7.86 -2.08 28.17
C ALA A 15 -8.89 -1.67 27.10
N VAL A 16 -9.84 -2.55 26.75
CA VAL A 16 -10.96 -2.23 25.83
C VAL A 16 -11.83 -1.12 26.41
N GLU A 17 -12.16 -1.18 27.71
CA GLU A 17 -12.92 -0.13 28.38
C GLU A 17 -12.19 1.22 28.34
N ALA A 18 -10.88 1.23 28.60
CA ALA A 18 -10.05 2.44 28.53
C ALA A 18 -9.96 3.00 27.11
N ALA A 19 -9.79 2.14 26.09
CA ALA A 19 -9.75 2.53 24.69
C ALA A 19 -11.11 3.11 24.23
N ALA A 20 -12.22 2.46 24.61
CA ALA A 20 -13.55 2.96 24.32
C ALA A 20 -13.83 4.32 25.00
N ALA A 21 -13.40 4.50 26.25
CA ALA A 21 -13.54 5.78 26.96
C ALA A 21 -12.73 6.89 26.28
N LEU A 22 -11.49 6.62 25.88
CA LEU A 22 -10.62 7.55 25.16
C LEU A 22 -11.28 7.99 23.85
N LEU A 23 -11.69 7.05 23.00
CA LEU A 23 -12.30 7.35 21.72
C LEU A 23 -13.69 8.02 21.85
N ALA A 24 -14.47 7.68 22.88
CA ALA A 24 -15.76 8.34 23.16
C ALA A 24 -15.61 9.80 23.56
N SER A 25 -14.49 10.17 24.17
CA SER A 25 -14.22 11.55 24.61
C SER A 25 -13.72 12.45 23.47
N ALA A 26 -13.29 11.87 22.35
CA ALA A 26 -12.76 12.60 21.21
C ALA A 26 -13.88 13.30 20.44
N ARG A 27 -13.59 14.51 19.97
CA ARG A 27 -14.46 15.26 19.05
C ARG A 27 -14.16 14.90 17.59
N ASN A 28 -12.90 14.59 17.29
CA ASN A 28 -12.45 14.21 15.96
C ASN A 28 -11.30 13.20 16.10
N ALA A 29 -11.65 11.92 16.09
CA ALA A 29 -10.67 10.84 16.13
C ALA A 29 -10.19 10.47 14.72
N VAL A 30 -8.95 10.01 14.60
CA VAL A 30 -8.40 9.41 13.38
C VAL A 30 -8.01 7.95 13.62
N LEU A 31 -8.36 7.05 12.71
CA LEU A 31 -7.92 5.66 12.70
C LEU A 31 -6.91 5.50 11.57
N ALA A 32 -5.64 5.33 11.93
CA ALA A 32 -4.54 5.35 10.96
C ALA A 32 -3.76 4.04 10.94
N GLY A 33 -2.90 3.89 9.94
CA GLY A 33 -2.10 2.69 9.73
C GLY A 33 -2.79 1.66 8.87
N LEU A 34 -3.79 0.97 9.42
CA LEU A 34 -4.57 -0.08 8.75
C LEU A 34 -3.72 -1.22 8.15
N CYS A 35 -2.45 -1.34 8.56
CA CYS A 35 -1.55 -2.42 8.14
C CYS A 35 -1.88 -3.71 8.89
N ALA A 36 -2.97 -4.37 8.48
CA ALA A 36 -3.55 -5.50 9.17
C ALA A 36 -4.30 -6.42 8.17
N GLU A 37 -4.77 -7.56 8.66
CA GLU A 37 -5.65 -8.43 7.89
C GLU A 37 -7.03 -7.78 7.65
N LEU A 38 -7.74 -8.22 6.59
CA LEU A 38 -8.95 -7.53 6.11
C LEU A 38 -10.08 -7.46 7.12
N SER A 39 -10.24 -8.45 8.01
CA SER A 39 -11.32 -8.40 9.02
C SER A 39 -11.04 -7.33 10.07
N ALA A 40 -9.77 -7.09 10.43
CA ALA A 40 -9.39 -6.00 11.32
C ALA A 40 -9.60 -4.63 10.64
N VAL A 41 -9.20 -4.49 9.39
CA VAL A 41 -9.44 -3.24 8.64
C VAL A 41 -10.94 -2.96 8.52
N ARG A 42 -11.76 -3.98 8.24
CA ARG A 42 -13.23 -3.83 8.21
C ARG A 42 -13.78 -3.40 9.55
N ALA A 43 -13.32 -4.00 10.66
CA ALA A 43 -13.74 -3.61 12.00
C ALA A 43 -13.33 -2.15 12.32
N ALA A 44 -12.16 -1.69 11.84
CA ALA A 44 -11.75 -0.30 11.98
C ALA A 44 -12.67 0.66 11.20
N TYR A 45 -13.12 0.30 9.99
CA TYR A 45 -14.09 1.09 9.23
C TYR A 45 -15.44 1.18 9.94
N HIS A 46 -15.95 0.07 10.50
CA HIS A 46 -17.19 0.08 11.30
C HIS A 46 -17.05 0.92 12.58
N LEU A 47 -15.90 0.84 13.24
CA LEU A 47 -15.62 1.68 14.42
C LEU A 47 -15.59 3.16 14.03
N ALA A 48 -14.91 3.51 12.93
CA ALA A 48 -14.82 4.87 12.44
C ALA A 48 -16.20 5.46 12.10
N ASP A 49 -17.05 4.70 11.42
CA ASP A 49 -18.43 5.10 11.12
C ASP A 49 -19.23 5.35 12.40
N ALA A 50 -19.13 4.46 13.39
CA ALA A 50 -19.86 4.57 14.66
C ALA A 50 -19.49 5.82 15.48
N ILE A 51 -18.25 6.30 15.39
CA ILE A 51 -17.77 7.47 16.15
C ILE A 51 -17.59 8.74 15.28
N GLY A 52 -17.86 8.66 13.98
CA GLY A 52 -17.69 9.78 13.05
C GLY A 52 -16.22 10.10 12.75
N ALA A 53 -15.31 9.15 12.91
CA ALA A 53 -13.88 9.32 12.70
C ALA A 53 -13.49 9.31 11.22
N SER A 54 -12.22 9.65 10.93
CA SER A 54 -11.61 9.41 9.63
C SER A 54 -10.67 8.20 9.65
N VAL A 55 -10.44 7.59 8.47
CA VAL A 55 -9.52 6.46 8.29
C VAL A 55 -8.45 6.81 7.27
N ASP A 56 -7.18 6.46 7.57
CA ASP A 56 -6.03 6.75 6.72
C ASP A 56 -5.02 5.60 6.72
N PRO A 57 -4.79 4.90 5.57
CA PRO A 57 -3.81 3.83 5.48
C PRO A 57 -2.38 4.38 5.40
N VAL A 58 -1.42 3.70 6.01
CA VAL A 58 0.01 4.01 5.86
C VAL A 58 0.49 3.94 4.40
N ALA A 59 -0.16 3.12 3.59
CA ALA A 59 0.11 2.98 2.15
C ALA A 59 -0.35 4.15 1.28
N GLY A 60 -0.92 5.20 1.88
CA GLY A 60 -1.55 6.33 1.16
C GLY A 60 -0.74 6.92 0.01
N PRO A 61 0.53 7.32 0.16
CA PRO A 61 1.30 7.97 -0.89
C PRO A 61 1.36 7.17 -2.21
N GLY A 62 1.64 5.87 -2.15
CA GLY A 62 1.68 5.00 -3.33
C GLY A 62 0.30 4.80 -3.96
N LEU A 63 -0.74 4.61 -3.13
CA LEU A 63 -2.12 4.45 -3.61
C LEU A 63 -2.59 5.68 -4.38
N TYR A 64 -2.37 6.88 -3.86
CA TYR A 64 -2.85 8.11 -4.51
C TYR A 64 -2.06 8.47 -5.76
N ALA A 65 -0.77 8.15 -5.80
CA ALA A 65 0.04 8.27 -7.01
C ALA A 65 -0.51 7.42 -8.18
N GLU A 66 -1.20 6.31 -7.91
CA GLU A 66 -1.85 5.50 -8.94
C GLU A 66 -3.30 5.90 -9.24
N LEU A 67 -4.09 6.21 -8.21
CA LEU A 67 -5.53 6.44 -8.34
C LEU A 67 -5.85 7.67 -9.19
N GLY A 68 -5.07 8.73 -9.09
CA GLY A 68 -5.22 9.93 -9.91
C GLY A 68 -5.10 9.62 -11.41
N PRO A 69 -3.97 9.08 -11.89
CA PRO A 69 -3.80 8.66 -13.28
C PRO A 69 -4.84 7.64 -13.74
N LEU A 70 -5.16 6.64 -12.92
CA LEU A 70 -6.16 5.62 -13.24
C LEU A 70 -7.52 6.24 -13.54
N SER A 71 -7.96 7.21 -12.76
CA SER A 71 -9.26 7.87 -12.95
C SER A 71 -9.29 8.78 -14.20
N ARG A 72 -8.16 9.36 -14.59
CA ARG A 72 -8.08 10.27 -15.74
C ARG A 72 -7.83 9.57 -17.08
N THR A 73 -6.94 8.58 -17.09
CA THR A 73 -6.42 7.99 -18.35
C THR A 73 -6.61 6.49 -18.44
N GLY A 74 -7.03 5.83 -17.37
CA GLY A 74 -7.03 4.37 -17.26
C GLY A 74 -5.63 3.80 -17.11
N ALA A 75 -5.55 2.47 -17.00
CA ALA A 75 -4.28 1.76 -16.89
C ALA A 75 -4.32 0.45 -17.68
N MET A 76 -3.23 0.12 -18.36
CA MET A 76 -3.00 -1.19 -18.96
C MET A 76 -2.09 -1.99 -18.04
N THR A 77 -2.63 -2.94 -17.32
CA THR A 77 -1.93 -3.68 -16.28
C THR A 77 -1.79 -5.17 -16.61
N THR A 78 -0.80 -5.82 -16.00
CA THR A 78 -0.60 -7.27 -16.06
C THR A 78 -0.49 -7.84 -14.64
N THR A 79 -0.43 -9.16 -14.54
CA THR A 79 -0.21 -9.88 -13.29
C THR A 79 1.26 -10.30 -13.14
N PRO A 80 1.74 -10.55 -11.91
CA PRO A 80 3.08 -11.10 -11.69
C PRO A 80 3.32 -12.39 -12.46
N ALA A 81 2.33 -13.28 -12.53
CA ALA A 81 2.43 -14.55 -13.25
C ALA A 81 2.58 -14.38 -14.76
N GLU A 82 1.97 -13.32 -15.35
CA GLU A 82 2.15 -13.00 -16.77
C GLU A 82 3.51 -12.33 -17.02
N ALA A 83 3.93 -11.41 -16.15
CA ALA A 83 5.23 -10.76 -16.23
C ALA A 83 6.36 -11.81 -16.22
N VAL A 84 6.34 -12.75 -15.28
CA VAL A 84 7.32 -13.85 -15.19
C VAL A 84 7.22 -14.79 -16.38
N GLY A 85 6.00 -15.22 -16.75
CA GLY A 85 5.81 -16.28 -17.74
C GLY A 85 5.88 -15.83 -19.20
N ARG A 86 5.64 -14.55 -19.52
CA ARG A 86 5.43 -14.08 -20.91
C ARG A 86 6.36 -12.98 -21.37
N ALA A 87 6.91 -12.15 -20.46
CA ALA A 87 7.67 -10.98 -20.87
C ALA A 87 9.03 -11.33 -21.46
N ASP A 88 9.30 -10.89 -22.67
CA ASP A 88 10.63 -10.94 -23.32
C ASP A 88 11.41 -9.64 -23.15
N ALA A 89 10.72 -8.53 -22.87
CA ALA A 89 11.34 -7.26 -22.47
C ALA A 89 10.72 -6.76 -21.17
N VAL A 90 11.56 -6.41 -20.21
CA VAL A 90 11.15 -5.88 -18.91
C VAL A 90 11.88 -4.58 -18.66
N LEU A 91 11.14 -3.48 -18.55
CA LEU A 91 11.65 -2.18 -18.13
C LEU A 91 11.40 -1.99 -16.64
N ILE A 92 12.44 -1.75 -15.88
CA ILE A 92 12.38 -1.44 -14.45
C ILE A 92 12.65 0.05 -14.29
N VAL A 93 11.67 0.78 -13.72
CA VAL A 93 11.75 2.24 -13.53
C VAL A 93 12.00 2.56 -12.08
N GLY A 94 13.09 3.29 -11.79
CA GLY A 94 13.51 3.65 -10.45
C GLY A 94 14.35 2.60 -9.75
N ASN A 95 14.57 2.80 -8.46
CA ASN A 95 15.38 1.95 -7.58
C ASN A 95 14.55 0.98 -6.73
N ALA A 96 13.41 1.41 -6.22
CA ALA A 96 12.59 0.61 -5.29
C ALA A 96 12.18 -0.77 -5.84
N PRO A 97 11.88 -0.97 -7.15
CA PRO A 97 11.56 -2.28 -7.67
C PRO A 97 12.66 -3.32 -7.54
N TRP A 98 13.93 -2.92 -7.47
CA TRP A 98 15.07 -3.86 -7.49
C TRP A 98 15.17 -4.74 -6.26
N ASP A 99 14.64 -4.30 -5.13
CA ASP A 99 14.60 -5.05 -3.87
C ASP A 99 13.47 -6.09 -3.81
N ARG A 100 12.61 -6.13 -4.85
CA ARG A 100 11.44 -7.01 -4.88
C ARG A 100 11.79 -8.40 -5.44
N ALA A 101 11.29 -9.45 -4.79
CA ALA A 101 11.53 -10.84 -5.18
C ALA A 101 11.14 -11.14 -6.64
N ILE A 102 10.13 -10.48 -7.18
CA ILE A 102 9.67 -10.67 -8.56
C ILE A 102 10.75 -10.32 -9.59
N VAL A 103 11.62 -9.33 -9.31
CA VAL A 103 12.73 -8.98 -10.22
C VAL A 103 13.71 -10.13 -10.34
N GLN A 104 14.03 -10.80 -9.23
CA GLN A 104 14.91 -11.97 -9.23
C GLN A 104 14.25 -13.16 -9.94
N GLU A 105 12.95 -13.36 -9.74
CA GLU A 105 12.19 -14.39 -10.43
C GLU A 105 12.17 -14.18 -11.96
N ILE A 106 11.93 -12.94 -12.39
CA ILE A 106 11.99 -12.55 -13.81
C ILE A 106 13.38 -12.78 -14.40
N ALA A 107 14.44 -12.46 -13.65
CA ALA A 107 15.82 -12.62 -14.10
C ALA A 107 16.30 -14.06 -14.19
N SER A 108 15.68 -14.97 -13.43
CA SER A 108 16.13 -16.36 -13.27
C SER A 108 15.83 -17.28 -14.45
N ALA A 109 14.80 -16.97 -15.26
CA ALA A 109 14.35 -17.84 -16.33
C ALA A 109 13.79 -17.07 -17.55
N PRO A 110 13.91 -17.63 -18.77
CA PRO A 110 13.27 -17.06 -19.97
C PRO A 110 11.74 -17.18 -19.90
N PRO A 111 11.01 -16.47 -20.82
CA PRO A 111 9.58 -16.64 -20.96
C PRO A 111 9.23 -18.10 -21.29
N CYS A 112 8.26 -18.67 -20.56
CA CYS A 112 7.82 -20.05 -20.74
C CYS A 112 6.41 -20.17 -21.35
N ARG A 113 5.75 -19.05 -21.64
CA ARG A 113 4.40 -18.97 -22.22
C ARG A 113 4.25 -17.86 -23.24
N GLY A 114 3.24 -17.95 -24.08
CA GLY A 114 2.88 -16.89 -25.03
C GLY A 114 3.77 -16.87 -26.28
N ARG A 115 3.83 -15.70 -26.94
CA ARG A 115 4.53 -15.52 -28.23
C ARG A 115 6.05 -15.58 -28.09
N ALA A 116 6.57 -15.19 -26.93
CA ALA A 116 8.00 -15.08 -26.67
C ALA A 116 8.60 -16.34 -26.01
N VAL A 117 7.93 -17.49 -26.10
CA VAL A 117 8.44 -18.76 -25.52
C VAL A 117 9.83 -19.06 -26.03
N GLY A 118 10.78 -19.27 -25.09
CA GLY A 118 12.18 -19.60 -25.41
C GLY A 118 13.02 -18.41 -25.87
N ALA A 119 12.46 -17.22 -26.02
CA ALA A 119 13.22 -16.02 -26.31
C ALA A 119 14.12 -15.63 -25.12
N GLN A 120 15.28 -15.04 -25.41
CA GLN A 120 16.10 -14.47 -24.35
C GLN A 120 15.42 -13.21 -23.82
N ARG A 121 15.15 -13.18 -22.50
CA ARG A 121 14.57 -12.00 -21.87
C ARG A 121 15.61 -10.87 -21.76
N THR A 122 15.20 -9.68 -22.17
CA THR A 122 15.96 -8.45 -22.02
C THR A 122 15.44 -7.68 -20.81
N ILE A 123 16.32 -7.38 -19.84
CA ILE A 123 16.02 -6.53 -18.69
C ILE A 123 16.66 -5.17 -18.94
N LEU A 124 15.88 -4.13 -18.81
CA LEU A 124 16.23 -2.74 -19.03
C LEU A 124 15.95 -1.98 -17.73
N SER A 125 16.80 -1.03 -17.36
CA SER A 125 16.52 -0.15 -16.22
C SER A 125 16.55 1.32 -16.65
N LEU A 126 15.62 2.11 -16.11
CA LEU A 126 15.61 3.57 -16.28
C LEU A 126 15.71 4.22 -14.90
N GLY A 127 16.85 4.89 -14.65
CA GLY A 127 17.11 5.55 -13.38
C GLY A 127 17.42 4.64 -12.20
N GLY A 128 17.49 3.32 -12.44
CA GLY A 128 17.86 2.32 -11.43
C GLY A 128 19.39 2.12 -11.30
N PRO A 129 19.82 1.15 -10.50
CA PRO A 129 21.24 0.89 -10.28
C PRO A 129 21.95 0.51 -11.58
N ARG A 130 23.16 1.01 -11.75
CA ARG A 130 24.01 0.69 -12.93
C ARG A 130 24.64 -0.69 -12.83
N ASN A 131 24.90 -1.17 -11.61
CA ASN A 131 25.49 -2.46 -11.30
C ASN A 131 24.64 -3.13 -10.23
N GLY A 132 24.07 -4.28 -10.54
CA GLY A 132 23.28 -5.10 -9.62
C GLY A 132 23.58 -6.58 -9.82
N ALA A 133 23.06 -7.44 -8.93
CA ALA A 133 23.15 -8.88 -9.05
C ALA A 133 22.44 -9.40 -10.33
N THR A 134 21.47 -8.64 -10.85
CA THR A 134 20.73 -8.96 -12.06
C THR A 134 21.37 -8.30 -13.28
N ARG A 135 21.69 -9.10 -14.30
CA ARG A 135 22.22 -8.58 -15.57
C ARG A 135 21.15 -7.78 -16.31
N HIS A 136 21.40 -6.50 -16.56
CA HIS A 136 20.49 -5.60 -17.28
C HIS A 136 21.24 -4.56 -18.10
N VAL A 137 20.51 -3.88 -19.01
CA VAL A 137 21.00 -2.70 -19.73
C VAL A 137 20.46 -1.45 -19.01
N ALA A 138 21.38 -0.64 -18.45
CA ALA A 138 21.03 0.51 -17.64
C ALA A 138 21.01 1.82 -18.45
N TYR A 139 19.93 2.58 -18.27
CA TYR A 139 19.75 3.92 -18.83
C TYR A 139 19.63 4.92 -17.68
N PRO A 140 20.41 6.03 -17.72
CA PRO A 140 20.36 7.03 -16.67
C PRO A 140 19.02 7.76 -16.69
N ALA A 141 18.57 8.20 -15.52
CA ALA A 141 17.47 9.16 -15.46
C ALA A 141 17.96 10.55 -15.95
N ASP A 142 17.01 11.32 -16.48
CA ASP A 142 17.20 12.74 -16.78
C ASP A 142 17.41 13.54 -15.48
N ALA A 143 18.07 14.70 -15.57
CA ALA A 143 18.23 15.59 -14.42
C ALA A 143 16.90 16.09 -13.83
N GLY A 144 15.84 16.12 -14.63
CA GLY A 144 14.48 16.44 -14.20
C GLY A 144 13.73 15.28 -13.51
N GLY A 145 14.39 14.12 -13.32
CA GLY A 145 13.83 12.96 -12.63
C GLY A 145 13.11 11.96 -13.53
N LEU A 146 12.49 10.96 -12.89
CA LEU A 146 11.90 9.81 -13.61
C LEU A 146 10.72 10.19 -14.50
N ALA A 147 9.85 11.12 -14.07
CA ALA A 147 8.71 11.57 -14.87
C ALA A 147 9.18 12.23 -16.18
N VAL A 148 10.21 13.08 -16.12
CA VAL A 148 10.83 13.73 -17.28
C VAL A 148 11.52 12.69 -18.17
N SER A 149 12.20 11.71 -17.58
CA SER A 149 12.82 10.60 -18.31
C SER A 149 11.83 9.83 -19.15
N VAL A 150 10.66 9.48 -18.55
CA VAL A 150 9.58 8.79 -19.27
C VAL A 150 8.96 9.68 -20.35
N ALA A 151 8.82 11.00 -20.11
CA ALA A 151 8.34 11.94 -21.11
C ALA A 151 9.28 12.03 -22.32
N HIS A 152 10.60 12.10 -22.11
CA HIS A 152 11.61 12.07 -23.16
C HIS A 152 11.56 10.75 -23.94
N LEU A 153 11.45 9.61 -23.25
CA LEU A 153 11.34 8.31 -23.90
C LEU A 153 10.10 8.23 -24.82
N ARG A 154 8.95 8.76 -24.36
CA ARG A 154 7.75 8.88 -25.18
C ARG A 154 7.94 9.77 -26.40
N ALA A 155 8.66 10.89 -26.24
CA ALA A 155 8.93 11.81 -27.35
C ALA A 155 9.79 11.15 -28.44
N PHE A 156 10.79 10.34 -28.06
CA PHE A 156 11.56 9.52 -29.00
C PHE A 156 10.70 8.43 -29.67
N LEU A 157 9.88 7.73 -28.91
CA LEU A 157 9.00 6.68 -29.42
C LEU A 157 8.01 7.22 -30.48
N LYS A 158 7.48 8.43 -30.24
CA LYS A 158 6.55 9.13 -31.17
C LYS A 158 7.24 9.86 -32.32
N GLY A 159 8.57 9.86 -32.37
CA GLY A 159 9.34 10.59 -33.39
C GLY A 159 9.34 12.12 -33.21
N ASN A 160 8.91 12.64 -32.06
CA ASN A 160 8.95 14.07 -31.75
C ASN A 160 10.35 14.56 -31.37
N LEU A 161 11.23 13.64 -31.00
CA LEU A 161 12.65 13.87 -30.81
C LEU A 161 13.43 12.95 -31.72
N ALA A 162 14.57 13.45 -32.25
CA ALA A 162 15.48 12.71 -33.11
C ALA A 162 16.90 12.79 -32.57
N GLY A 163 17.75 11.86 -32.99
CA GLY A 163 19.16 11.79 -32.63
C GLY A 163 19.55 10.46 -32.00
N GLU A 164 20.83 10.17 -32.00
CA GLU A 164 21.40 8.97 -31.38
C GLU A 164 21.65 9.23 -29.89
N THR A 165 20.72 8.85 -29.05
CA THR A 165 20.76 9.03 -27.59
C THR A 165 20.46 7.72 -26.87
N ALA A 166 20.74 7.65 -25.57
CA ALA A 166 20.37 6.52 -24.73
C ALA A 166 18.85 6.27 -24.76
N TYR A 167 18.03 7.31 -24.82
CA TYR A 167 16.56 7.17 -24.90
C TYR A 167 16.08 6.68 -26.26
N ALA A 168 16.79 7.04 -27.37
CA ALA A 168 16.48 6.50 -28.68
C ALA A 168 16.75 4.99 -28.75
N ASP A 169 17.89 4.52 -28.18
CA ASP A 169 18.18 3.08 -28.08
C ASP A 169 17.16 2.36 -27.19
N LEU A 170 16.81 2.93 -26.04
CA LEU A 170 15.79 2.37 -25.16
C LEU A 170 14.43 2.25 -25.87
N ALA A 171 13.97 3.31 -26.55
CA ALA A 171 12.73 3.32 -27.31
C ALA A 171 12.70 2.21 -28.37
N LYS A 172 13.79 2.04 -29.12
CA LYS A 172 13.96 0.99 -30.12
C LYS A 172 13.86 -0.42 -29.52
N ARG A 173 14.49 -0.65 -28.37
CA ARG A 173 14.45 -1.95 -27.67
C ARG A 173 13.05 -2.26 -27.16
N LEU A 174 12.34 -1.26 -26.60
CA LEU A 174 10.98 -1.45 -26.14
C LEU A 174 10.02 -1.74 -27.30
N ALA A 175 10.14 -1.02 -28.42
CA ALA A 175 9.33 -1.24 -29.62
C ALA A 175 9.55 -2.62 -30.26
N ALA A 176 10.69 -3.26 -30.03
CA ALA A 176 11.01 -4.60 -30.55
C ALA A 176 10.43 -5.74 -29.68
N ALA A 177 9.87 -5.46 -28.52
CA ALA A 177 9.32 -6.48 -27.63
C ALA A 177 8.11 -7.17 -28.24
N GLN A 178 7.94 -8.47 -27.99
CA GLN A 178 6.73 -9.22 -28.31
C GLN A 178 5.69 -9.13 -27.20
N PHE A 179 6.15 -9.11 -25.95
CA PHE A 179 5.37 -8.89 -24.73
C PHE A 179 6.22 -8.18 -23.70
N GLY A 180 6.08 -6.88 -23.60
CA GLY A 180 6.83 -6.06 -22.66
C GLY A 180 6.09 -5.81 -21.35
N VAL A 181 6.84 -5.64 -20.28
CA VAL A 181 6.30 -5.25 -18.96
C VAL A 181 7.14 -4.14 -18.39
N VAL A 182 6.48 -3.13 -17.82
CA VAL A 182 7.12 -2.09 -17.01
C VAL A 182 6.86 -2.35 -15.53
N LEU A 183 7.92 -2.53 -14.75
CA LEU A 183 7.88 -2.62 -13.28
C LEU A 183 8.17 -1.24 -12.69
N TYR A 184 7.35 -0.81 -11.74
CA TYR A 184 7.52 0.48 -11.08
C TYR A 184 6.91 0.48 -9.68
N ASP A 185 7.44 1.35 -8.82
CA ASP A 185 6.86 1.68 -7.52
C ASP A 185 6.16 3.05 -7.63
N PRO A 186 4.84 3.13 -7.42
CA PRO A 186 4.11 4.40 -7.54
C PRO A 186 4.56 5.48 -6.56
N ALA A 187 4.99 5.10 -5.35
CA ALA A 187 5.46 6.05 -4.35
C ALA A 187 6.78 6.71 -4.78
N GLU A 188 7.67 5.96 -5.47
CA GLU A 188 8.94 6.49 -5.96
C GLU A 188 8.76 7.44 -7.16
N ILE A 189 7.92 7.05 -8.13
CA ILE A 189 7.80 7.83 -9.37
C ILE A 189 6.76 8.96 -9.31
N GLY A 190 5.89 8.93 -8.30
CA GLY A 190 4.85 9.92 -8.08
C GLY A 190 3.73 9.94 -9.13
N GLU A 191 2.69 10.72 -8.88
CA GLU A 191 1.48 10.77 -9.72
C GLU A 191 1.78 11.12 -11.18
N LEU A 192 2.58 12.17 -11.41
CA LEU A 192 2.97 12.57 -12.77
C LEU A 192 3.79 11.47 -13.48
N GLY A 193 4.69 10.80 -12.75
CA GLY A 193 5.47 9.69 -13.27
C GLY A 193 4.59 8.51 -13.68
N VAL A 194 3.61 8.15 -12.87
CA VAL A 194 2.63 7.09 -13.21
C VAL A 194 1.82 7.49 -14.44
N GLU A 195 1.34 8.72 -14.53
CA GLU A 195 0.58 9.19 -15.70
C GLU A 195 1.42 9.14 -16.99
N MET A 196 2.66 9.63 -16.93
CA MET A 196 3.59 9.55 -18.06
C MET A 196 3.88 8.09 -18.45
N LEU A 197 4.00 7.21 -17.47
CA LEU A 197 4.26 5.78 -17.69
C LEU A 197 3.08 5.08 -18.35
N GLN A 198 1.84 5.34 -17.90
CA GLN A 198 0.64 4.80 -18.55
C GLN A 198 0.52 5.31 -20.00
N GLY A 199 0.88 6.57 -20.24
CA GLY A 199 0.99 7.12 -21.60
C GLY A 199 2.04 6.40 -22.44
N LEU A 200 3.23 6.10 -21.89
CA LEU A 200 4.25 5.30 -22.58
C LEU A 200 3.75 3.91 -22.95
N ILE A 201 3.10 3.22 -22.01
CA ILE A 201 2.51 1.90 -22.21
C ILE A 201 1.47 1.95 -23.34
N LYS A 202 0.60 2.97 -23.34
CA LYS A 202 -0.39 3.17 -24.42
C LYS A 202 0.28 3.39 -25.76
N ASP A 203 1.30 4.24 -25.83
CA ASP A 203 2.04 4.53 -27.07
C ASP A 203 2.74 3.27 -27.61
N LEU A 204 3.33 2.44 -26.74
CA LEU A 204 3.94 1.16 -27.13
C LEU A 204 2.90 0.15 -27.65
N ASN A 205 1.69 0.16 -27.12
CA ASN A 205 0.62 -0.73 -27.56
C ASN A 205 0.06 -0.40 -28.96
N GLU A 206 0.49 0.69 -29.60
CA GLU A 206 0.18 0.94 -31.01
C GLU A 206 0.91 -0.06 -31.94
N ALA A 207 2.10 -0.54 -31.56
CA ALA A 207 2.92 -1.43 -32.39
C ALA A 207 3.23 -2.79 -31.76
N THR A 208 3.22 -2.92 -30.44
CA THR A 208 3.57 -4.14 -29.72
C THR A 208 2.56 -4.45 -28.61
N ARG A 209 2.92 -5.24 -27.61
CA ARG A 209 2.10 -5.50 -26.40
C ARG A 209 2.90 -5.16 -25.17
N PHE A 210 2.47 -4.14 -24.48
CA PHE A 210 3.12 -3.64 -23.26
C PHE A 210 2.13 -3.42 -22.15
N PHE A 211 2.53 -3.73 -20.90
CA PHE A 211 1.69 -3.61 -19.72
C PHE A 211 2.50 -3.08 -18.52
N GLY A 212 1.83 -2.39 -17.62
CA GLY A 212 2.39 -2.01 -16.34
C GLY A 212 2.18 -3.08 -15.28
N LEU A 213 3.17 -3.29 -14.46
CA LEU A 213 3.06 -4.01 -13.19
C LEU A 213 3.54 -3.08 -12.08
N SER A 214 2.57 -2.44 -11.45
CA SER A 214 2.81 -1.67 -10.25
C SER A 214 3.13 -2.62 -9.10
N LEU A 215 4.22 -2.33 -8.41
CA LEU A 215 4.61 -3.10 -7.23
C LEU A 215 3.85 -2.56 -6.03
N ALA A 216 3.00 -3.41 -5.46
CA ALA A 216 2.26 -3.06 -4.27
C ALA A 216 3.22 -2.79 -3.10
N ASP A 217 2.87 -1.81 -2.29
CA ASP A 217 3.55 -1.58 -1.03
C ASP A 217 3.39 -2.79 -0.08
N PRO A 218 4.30 -2.98 0.88
CA PRO A 218 4.22 -4.07 1.85
C PRO A 218 3.12 -3.85 2.92
N PHE A 219 2.41 -2.72 2.90
CA PHE A 219 1.49 -2.28 3.95
C PHE A 219 0.02 -2.56 3.64
N GLN A 220 -0.26 -3.56 2.81
CA GLN A 220 -1.61 -4.02 2.46
C GLN A 220 -2.49 -3.00 1.70
N GLY A 221 -1.91 -1.94 1.13
CA GLY A 221 -2.66 -0.86 0.47
C GLY A 221 -3.66 -1.33 -0.57
N ARG A 222 -3.33 -2.35 -1.36
CA ARG A 222 -4.25 -2.90 -2.36
C ARG A 222 -5.44 -3.63 -1.75
N ALA A 223 -5.24 -4.35 -0.65
CA ALA A 223 -6.35 -4.97 0.07
C ALA A 223 -7.25 -3.91 0.72
N ILE A 224 -6.64 -2.87 1.30
CA ILE A 224 -7.36 -1.75 1.91
C ILE A 224 -8.17 -0.99 0.86
N LEU A 225 -7.61 -0.74 -0.33
CA LEU A 225 -8.32 -0.09 -1.43
C LEU A 225 -9.58 -0.86 -1.84
N GLN A 226 -9.48 -2.18 -1.98
CA GLN A 226 -10.63 -3.01 -2.32
C GLN A 226 -11.67 -3.00 -1.20
N LEU A 227 -11.22 -3.14 0.07
CA LEU A 227 -12.14 -3.09 1.21
C LEU A 227 -12.84 -1.73 1.32
N ALA A 228 -12.13 -0.63 1.18
CA ALA A 228 -12.71 0.71 1.19
C ALA A 228 -13.82 0.86 0.13
N ALA A 229 -13.52 0.42 -1.10
CA ALA A 229 -14.50 0.43 -2.20
C ALA A 229 -15.73 -0.43 -1.90
N TRP A 230 -15.57 -1.63 -1.34
CA TRP A 230 -16.70 -2.50 -1.00
C TRP A 230 -17.54 -1.98 0.18
N THR A 231 -16.89 -1.35 1.17
CA THR A 231 -17.54 -0.92 2.41
C THR A 231 -18.20 0.45 2.26
N THR A 232 -17.57 1.36 1.52
CA THR A 232 -17.96 2.77 1.48
C THR A 232 -18.31 3.29 0.08
N GLY A 233 -17.96 2.55 -0.97
CA GLY A 233 -18.00 3.05 -2.36
C GLY A 233 -16.93 4.09 -2.67
N GLN A 234 -15.98 4.32 -1.75
CA GLN A 234 -14.95 5.34 -1.85
C GLN A 234 -13.54 4.74 -1.87
N ALA A 235 -12.54 5.50 -2.34
CA ALA A 235 -11.13 5.18 -2.11
C ALA A 235 -10.77 5.36 -0.62
N PRO A 236 -9.65 4.80 -0.11
CA PRO A 236 -9.18 5.06 1.27
C PRO A 236 -9.04 6.56 1.56
N ARG A 237 -8.73 6.93 2.79
CA ARG A 237 -8.90 8.29 3.33
C ARG A 237 -10.35 8.74 3.27
N VAL A 238 -11.14 8.10 4.12
CA VAL A 238 -12.58 8.32 4.24
C VAL A 238 -12.88 8.92 5.61
N GLY A 239 -13.68 9.97 5.64
CA GLY A 239 -14.24 10.54 6.87
C GLY A 239 -15.72 10.22 7.01
N PHE A 240 -16.15 9.95 8.24
CA PHE A 240 -17.53 9.62 8.59
C PHE A 240 -18.23 10.70 9.43
N GLY A 241 -17.64 11.88 9.55
CA GLY A 241 -18.17 12.96 10.41
C GLY A 241 -19.58 13.45 10.07
N ARG A 242 -20.07 13.17 8.86
CA ARG A 242 -21.45 13.49 8.41
C ARG A 242 -22.39 12.29 8.39
N HIS A 243 -21.98 11.17 8.99
CA HIS A 243 -22.69 9.88 8.94
C HIS A 243 -22.89 9.30 7.53
N VAL A 244 -22.06 9.75 6.59
CA VAL A 244 -21.88 9.20 5.24
C VAL A 244 -20.40 9.18 4.93
N PRO A 245 -19.89 8.18 4.18
CA PRO A 245 -18.49 8.12 3.82
C PRO A 245 -18.14 9.23 2.81
N GLU A 246 -17.18 10.06 3.14
CA GLU A 246 -16.63 11.09 2.27
C GLU A 246 -15.15 10.80 2.00
N HIS A 247 -14.74 10.78 0.75
CA HIS A 247 -13.33 10.62 0.38
C HIS A 247 -12.69 11.96 0.05
N ASP A 248 -11.55 12.24 0.71
CA ASP A 248 -10.69 13.37 0.36
C ASP A 248 -9.25 13.04 0.80
N PRO A 249 -8.31 12.85 -0.16
CA PRO A 249 -6.95 12.42 0.15
C PRO A 249 -6.12 13.46 0.90
N TRP A 250 -6.49 14.73 0.85
CA TRP A 250 -5.84 15.80 1.61
C TRP A 250 -6.51 16.02 2.97
N ARG A 251 -7.84 16.14 2.99
CA ARG A 251 -8.61 16.43 4.21
C ARG A 251 -8.44 15.33 5.25
N PHE A 252 -8.46 14.07 4.84
CA PHE A 252 -8.40 12.91 5.73
C PHE A 252 -6.99 12.28 5.83
N ASP A 253 -5.94 13.04 5.50
CA ASP A 253 -4.57 12.69 5.83
C ASP A 253 -4.36 12.82 7.34
N SER A 254 -4.07 11.71 8.02
CA SER A 254 -3.98 11.64 9.48
C SER A 254 -2.84 12.51 10.03
N ALA A 255 -1.67 12.49 9.38
CA ALA A 255 -0.53 13.29 9.83
C ALA A 255 -0.83 14.78 9.72
N ARG A 256 -1.47 15.21 8.63
CA ARG A 256 -1.92 16.58 8.44
C ARG A 256 -2.96 16.99 9.48
N GLN A 257 -4.01 16.16 9.72
CA GLN A 257 -5.06 16.47 10.69
C GLN A 257 -4.48 16.65 12.10
N ILE A 258 -3.54 15.77 12.50
CA ILE A 258 -2.89 15.84 13.80
C ILE A 258 -1.98 17.06 13.89
N ALA A 259 -1.13 17.31 12.88
CA ALA A 259 -0.24 18.47 12.86
C ALA A 259 -1.00 19.79 12.86
N ALA A 260 -2.18 19.86 12.27
CA ALA A 260 -3.06 21.04 12.27
C ALA A 260 -3.91 21.17 13.56
N GLY A 261 -3.83 20.22 14.50
CA GLY A 261 -4.67 20.19 15.71
C GLY A 261 -6.15 19.93 15.43
N GLU A 262 -6.49 19.39 14.26
CA GLU A 262 -7.85 19.05 13.89
C GLU A 262 -8.30 17.74 14.53
N ALA A 263 -7.38 16.79 14.73
CA ALA A 263 -7.64 15.54 15.45
C ALA A 263 -7.20 15.64 16.90
N ASP A 264 -8.03 15.16 17.83
CA ASP A 264 -7.79 15.18 19.27
C ASP A 264 -7.65 13.79 19.90
N ALA A 265 -7.79 12.72 19.11
CA ALA A 265 -7.44 11.35 19.48
C ALA A 265 -7.06 10.53 18.24
N ALA A 266 -6.28 9.47 18.45
CA ALA A 266 -5.88 8.58 17.37
C ALA A 266 -5.95 7.10 17.76
N LEU A 267 -6.22 6.23 16.76
CA LEU A 267 -5.99 4.80 16.84
C LEU A 267 -5.00 4.39 15.75
N TRP A 268 -3.91 3.74 16.13
CA TRP A 268 -2.92 3.16 15.23
C TRP A 268 -3.12 1.66 15.12
N LEU A 269 -3.41 1.17 13.91
CA LEU A 269 -3.59 -0.26 13.63
C LEU A 269 -2.45 -0.77 12.74
N ALA A 270 -1.57 -1.58 13.31
CA ALA A 270 -0.44 -2.20 12.62
C ALA A 270 -0.15 -3.60 13.18
N SER A 271 -1.03 -4.58 12.90
CA SER A 271 -0.77 -5.98 13.27
C SER A 271 0.28 -6.65 12.39
N LEU A 272 0.62 -6.06 11.25
CA LEU A 272 1.78 -6.36 10.40
C LEU A 272 2.83 -5.26 10.57
N PRO A 273 4.12 -5.52 10.24
CA PRO A 273 5.17 -4.52 10.29
C PRO A 273 4.83 -3.28 9.46
N ALA A 274 4.88 -2.12 10.08
CA ALA A 274 4.64 -0.82 9.46
C ALA A 274 5.50 0.26 10.13
N PRO A 275 5.89 1.34 9.41
CA PRO A 275 6.62 2.43 10.02
C PRO A 275 5.76 3.12 11.08
N ARG A 276 6.32 3.24 12.29
CA ARG A 276 5.68 3.97 13.40
C ARG A 276 5.54 5.44 13.02
N PRO A 277 4.36 6.06 13.15
CA PRO A 277 4.21 7.48 12.92
C PRO A 277 4.76 8.30 14.08
N ASP A 278 5.39 9.45 13.78
CA ASP A 278 6.00 10.34 14.78
C ASP A 278 4.98 10.91 15.78
N TRP A 279 3.73 11.01 15.38
CA TRP A 279 2.65 11.53 16.22
C TRP A 279 2.14 10.51 17.27
N LEU A 280 2.46 9.23 17.15
CA LEU A 280 1.97 8.22 18.09
C LEU A 280 2.52 8.48 19.51
N GLY A 281 1.62 8.67 20.46
CA GLY A 281 1.93 9.06 21.84
C GLY A 281 2.05 10.56 22.07
N THR A 282 1.88 11.41 21.05
CA THR A 282 1.87 12.89 21.23
C THR A 282 0.47 13.46 21.51
N LEU A 283 -0.58 12.66 21.30
CA LEU A 283 -1.97 12.95 21.61
C LEU A 283 -2.60 11.67 22.21
N PRO A 284 -3.80 11.78 22.85
CA PRO A 284 -4.51 10.60 23.35
C PRO A 284 -4.63 9.52 22.27
N SER A 285 -4.08 8.33 22.54
CA SER A 285 -3.94 7.33 21.47
C SER A 285 -4.11 5.90 21.96
N VAL A 286 -4.61 5.06 21.03
CA VAL A 286 -4.71 3.61 21.13
C VAL A 286 -3.80 2.99 20.08
N ALA A 287 -2.97 2.03 20.45
CA ALA A 287 -2.14 1.25 19.52
C ALA A 287 -2.59 -0.22 19.52
N ILE A 288 -2.86 -0.77 18.35
CA ILE A 288 -3.11 -2.20 18.13
C ILE A 288 -2.02 -2.70 17.21
N VAL A 289 -1.05 -3.42 17.75
CA VAL A 289 0.21 -3.76 17.08
C VAL A 289 0.49 -5.26 17.16
N GLY A 290 1.28 -5.77 16.22
CA GLY A 290 1.65 -7.19 16.21
C GLY A 290 2.49 -7.58 17.42
N VAL A 291 2.24 -8.76 17.99
CA VAL A 291 3.08 -9.33 19.06
C VAL A 291 4.52 -9.48 18.55
N GLY A 292 5.49 -9.04 19.38
CA GLY A 292 6.92 -9.04 19.00
C GLY A 292 7.37 -7.79 18.23
N SER A 293 6.48 -6.87 17.87
CA SER A 293 6.91 -5.56 17.35
C SER A 293 7.54 -4.70 18.44
N PRO A 294 8.43 -3.75 18.10
CA PRO A 294 8.99 -2.80 19.07
C PRO A 294 7.92 -1.95 19.77
N GLU A 295 6.80 -1.72 19.11
CA GLU A 295 5.66 -0.95 19.59
C GLU A 295 4.76 -1.76 20.55
N ALA A 296 4.97 -3.06 20.68
CA ALA A 296 4.25 -3.92 21.64
C ALA A 296 4.78 -3.72 23.07
N SER A 297 4.93 -2.47 23.48
CA SER A 297 5.33 -2.01 24.81
C SER A 297 4.34 -0.97 25.33
N GLY A 298 4.17 -0.89 26.64
CA GLY A 298 3.12 -0.09 27.27
C GLY A 298 3.29 1.42 27.19
N ASP A 299 4.39 1.92 26.65
CA ASP A 299 4.80 3.34 26.66
C ASP A 299 4.61 4.08 25.34
N VAL A 300 4.15 3.40 24.29
CA VAL A 300 4.01 3.99 22.95
C VAL A 300 2.69 4.76 22.75
N ALA A 301 1.66 4.45 23.56
CA ALA A 301 0.33 5.05 23.51
C ALA A 301 -0.35 4.92 24.88
N ASP A 302 -1.48 5.63 25.10
CA ASP A 302 -2.25 5.52 26.35
C ASP A 302 -2.83 4.12 26.57
N VAL A 303 -3.23 3.46 25.47
CA VAL A 303 -3.69 2.07 25.48
C VAL A 303 -2.98 1.30 24.39
N VAL A 304 -2.40 0.16 24.73
CA VAL A 304 -1.68 -0.69 23.77
C VAL A 304 -2.23 -2.12 23.83
N PHE A 305 -2.45 -2.73 22.67
CA PHE A 305 -2.77 -4.14 22.50
C PHE A 305 -1.72 -4.83 21.64
N ALA A 306 -1.11 -5.90 22.12
CA ALA A 306 -0.28 -6.79 21.35
C ALA A 306 -1.15 -7.94 20.83
N VAL A 307 -1.34 -7.99 19.51
CA VAL A 307 -2.24 -8.93 18.83
C VAL A 307 -1.48 -9.89 17.94
N GLY A 308 -2.13 -10.97 17.51
CA GLY A 308 -1.53 -11.93 16.57
C GLY A 308 -1.12 -11.28 15.25
N VAL A 309 0.04 -11.70 14.73
CA VAL A 309 0.58 -11.29 13.44
C VAL A 309 0.00 -12.22 12.36
N PRO A 310 -0.76 -11.69 11.39
CA PRO A 310 -1.33 -12.49 10.31
C PRO A 310 -0.27 -13.26 9.50
N GLY A 311 -0.50 -14.57 9.30
CA GLY A 311 0.47 -15.47 8.64
C GLY A 311 1.56 -16.02 9.55
N GLU A 312 1.70 -15.53 10.78
CA GLU A 312 2.69 -15.99 11.76
C GLU A 312 2.01 -16.58 12.99
N SER A 313 1.49 -15.73 13.88
CA SER A 313 0.80 -16.11 15.12
C SER A 313 -0.72 -15.91 15.07
N ALA A 314 -1.26 -15.58 13.90
CA ALA A 314 -2.69 -15.58 13.61
C ALA A 314 -2.94 -15.93 12.15
N GLY A 315 -4.11 -16.50 11.85
CA GLY A 315 -4.58 -16.55 10.46
C GLY A 315 -5.17 -15.21 10.05
N GLY A 316 -5.11 -14.87 8.76
CA GLY A 316 -5.67 -13.63 8.26
C GLY A 316 -5.81 -13.58 6.74
N THR A 317 -6.70 -12.74 6.25
CA THR A 317 -6.88 -12.52 4.80
C THR A 317 -6.08 -11.29 4.39
N LEU A 318 -5.09 -11.48 3.52
CA LEU A 318 -4.09 -10.50 3.12
C LEU A 318 -4.05 -10.33 1.60
N TRP A 319 -3.44 -9.25 1.13
CA TRP A 319 -3.01 -9.14 -0.25
C TRP A 319 -1.81 -10.07 -0.51
N ASP A 320 -1.99 -10.99 -1.45
CA ASP A 320 -0.90 -11.84 -1.96
C ASP A 320 -0.35 -11.17 -3.24
N GLU A 321 0.83 -10.57 -3.13
CA GLU A 321 1.46 -9.87 -4.24
C GLU A 321 1.71 -10.78 -5.44
N ARG A 322 2.12 -12.02 -5.21
CA ARG A 322 2.43 -12.98 -6.28
C ARG A 322 1.19 -13.36 -7.08
N ARG A 323 0.05 -13.50 -6.42
CA ARG A 323 -1.23 -13.81 -7.06
C ARG A 323 -1.96 -12.58 -7.57
N ALA A 324 -1.54 -11.38 -7.16
CA ALA A 324 -2.27 -10.12 -7.33
C ALA A 324 -3.74 -10.25 -6.88
N ALA A 325 -3.97 -10.87 -5.74
CA ALA A 325 -5.29 -11.20 -5.21
C ALA A 325 -5.29 -11.21 -3.68
N ILE A 326 -6.47 -11.10 -3.11
CA ILE A 326 -6.71 -11.33 -1.69
C ILE A 326 -6.70 -12.84 -1.44
N ALA A 327 -5.91 -13.29 -0.47
CA ALA A 327 -5.76 -14.70 -0.11
C ALA A 327 -5.67 -14.89 1.41
N TYR A 328 -6.12 -16.04 1.89
CA TYR A 328 -5.99 -16.41 3.30
C TYR A 328 -4.58 -16.94 3.58
N ALA A 329 -3.93 -16.36 4.58
CA ALA A 329 -2.66 -16.84 5.14
C ALA A 329 -2.95 -17.54 6.48
N PRO A 330 -2.71 -18.85 6.62
CA PRO A 330 -2.88 -19.54 7.89
C PRO A 330 -1.79 -19.12 8.88
N ALA A 331 -2.06 -19.28 10.17
CA ALA A 331 -1.03 -19.14 11.20
C ALA A 331 0.07 -20.20 10.99
N ALA A 332 1.34 -19.77 11.00
CA ALA A 332 2.49 -20.65 10.84
C ALA A 332 3.04 -21.15 12.19
N GLY A 333 2.66 -20.52 13.31
CA GLY A 333 3.16 -20.81 14.65
C GLY A 333 2.05 -20.90 15.71
N GLN A 334 2.46 -20.70 16.96
CA GLN A 334 1.53 -20.68 18.09
C GLN A 334 0.58 -19.49 17.96
N THR A 335 -0.72 -19.76 18.08
CA THR A 335 -1.76 -18.73 17.96
C THR A 335 -1.72 -17.76 19.14
N ALA A 336 -1.72 -16.47 18.87
CA ALA A 336 -1.84 -15.43 19.89
C ALA A 336 -3.25 -15.38 20.49
N GLU A 337 -3.35 -14.97 21.74
CA GLU A 337 -4.62 -14.87 22.47
C GLU A 337 -5.56 -13.79 21.91
N LEU A 338 -5.00 -12.67 21.47
CA LEU A 338 -5.76 -11.51 20.98
C LEU A 338 -5.66 -11.38 19.47
N SER A 339 -6.77 -11.03 18.82
CA SER A 339 -6.82 -10.65 17.41
C SER A 339 -7.19 -9.18 17.25
N ALA A 340 -6.61 -8.51 16.25
CA ALA A 340 -6.90 -7.10 15.97
C ALA A 340 -8.40 -6.87 15.68
N ALA A 341 -9.01 -7.74 14.89
CA ALA A 341 -10.44 -7.67 14.60
C ALA A 341 -11.30 -7.83 15.87
N GLY A 342 -10.94 -8.76 16.76
CA GLY A 342 -11.65 -8.98 18.03
C GLY A 342 -11.57 -7.76 18.94
N ILE A 343 -10.41 -7.15 19.09
CA ILE A 343 -10.22 -5.93 19.90
C ILE A 343 -11.04 -4.76 19.33
N LEU A 344 -10.96 -4.50 18.03
CA LEU A 344 -11.72 -3.43 17.39
C LEU A 344 -13.23 -3.63 17.51
N THR A 345 -13.70 -4.87 17.37
CA THR A 345 -15.10 -5.21 17.57
C THR A 345 -15.54 -5.00 19.01
N ALA A 346 -14.74 -5.42 19.99
CA ALA A 346 -15.03 -5.20 21.42
C ALA A 346 -15.09 -3.71 21.78
N ILE A 347 -14.16 -2.89 21.26
CA ILE A 347 -14.20 -1.43 21.44
C ILE A 347 -15.50 -0.85 20.84
N HIS A 348 -15.86 -1.25 19.63
CA HIS A 348 -17.08 -0.80 18.96
C HIS A 348 -18.36 -1.17 19.77
N GLU A 349 -18.45 -2.40 20.25
CA GLU A 349 -19.59 -2.86 21.07
C GLU A 349 -19.70 -2.05 22.37
N ARG A 350 -18.59 -1.76 23.06
CA ARG A 350 -18.59 -0.92 24.26
C ARG A 350 -19.11 0.50 23.99
N LEU A 351 -18.68 1.10 22.88
CA LEU A 351 -19.14 2.43 22.47
C LEU A 351 -20.63 2.46 22.17
N THR A 352 -21.13 1.44 21.47
CA THR A 352 -22.54 1.32 21.12
C THR A 352 -23.43 1.10 22.35
N GLN A 353 -23.00 0.26 23.29
CA GLN A 353 -23.70 0.03 24.55
C GLN A 353 -23.80 1.32 25.40
N LYS A 354 -22.72 2.09 25.48
CA LYS A 354 -22.72 3.37 26.21
C LYS A 354 -23.65 4.41 25.59
N LYS A 355 -23.71 4.49 24.25
CA LYS A 355 -24.67 5.37 23.55
C LYS A 355 -26.11 4.95 23.84
N ALA A 356 -26.43 3.65 23.77
CA ALA A 356 -27.78 3.15 24.08
C ALA A 356 -28.19 3.38 25.54
N ALA A 357 -27.29 3.34 26.49
CA ALA A 357 -27.56 3.61 27.91
C ALA A 357 -27.69 5.12 28.22
N ALA A 358 -27.23 6.00 27.35
CA ALA A 358 -27.30 7.46 27.50
C ALA A 358 -28.54 8.09 26.82
N CYS A 359 -29.26 7.33 25.97
CA CYS A 359 -30.54 7.70 25.35
C CYS A 359 -31.72 7.15 26.14
#